data_29b1b3b3e1fd27cac51788747bc5a08f
#
_entry.id   29b1b3b3e1fd27cac51788747bc5a08f
#
_cell.length_a   1.000
_cell.length_b   1.000
_cell.length_c   1.000
_cell.angle_alpha   90.00
_cell.angle_beta   90.00
_cell.angle_gamma   90.00
#
_symmetry.space_group_name_H-M   'P 1'
#
loop_
_entity.id
_entity.type
_entity.pdbx_description
1 polymer ?
#
loop_
_entity_poly.entity_id
_entity_poly.type
_entity_poly.pdbx_seq_one_letter_code
_entity_poly.pdbx_strand_id
1 'polypeptide(L)'
;MSGYKEMSKEQLLHEKDMLEQKFKEVQEKNLKLDMSRGKPSTAQLNLSNGMMDVLNSDSDMVCEAGVDCRNYGIMDGIPEARKLLADMSEVPEKNILIYGNSSLNVMFDTVARAMVMGVCGHTPWG
;
A
#
# COMPACT_ATOMS: atom_id res chain seq x y z
N MET A 1 -3.80 31.35 -8.67
CA MET A 1 -2.57 31.91 -8.06
C MET A 1 -1.71 32.41 -9.20
N SER A 2 -1.42 33.70 -9.24
CA SER A 2 -0.46 34.25 -10.19
C SER A 2 0.91 33.64 -9.88
N GLY A 3 1.60 33.18 -10.90
CA GLY A 3 2.92 32.57 -10.73
C GLY A 3 3.96 33.64 -10.32
N TYR A 4 5.02 33.23 -9.62
CA TYR A 4 6.11 34.13 -9.23
C TYR A 4 6.68 34.98 -10.39
N LYS A 5 6.51 34.54 -11.63
CA LYS A 5 6.93 35.27 -12.84
C LYS A 5 6.18 36.57 -13.09
N GLU A 6 4.99 36.73 -12.53
CA GLU A 6 4.12 37.90 -12.70
C GLU A 6 4.25 38.91 -11.56
N MET A 7 5.04 38.56 -10.52
CA MET A 7 5.21 39.41 -9.35
C MET A 7 6.31 40.46 -9.56
N SER A 8 6.09 41.64 -9.00
CA SER A 8 7.12 42.67 -8.96
C SER A 8 8.27 42.27 -8.01
N LYS A 9 9.42 42.91 -8.15
CA LYS A 9 10.57 42.70 -7.25
C LYS A 9 10.21 42.90 -5.78
N GLU A 10 9.41 43.91 -5.47
CA GLU A 10 8.96 44.22 -4.11
C GLU A 10 8.05 43.12 -3.56
N GLN A 11 7.13 42.64 -4.38
CA GLN A 11 6.25 41.52 -4.00
C GLN A 11 7.04 40.23 -3.76
N LEU A 12 8.04 39.96 -4.59
CA LEU A 12 8.92 38.78 -4.41
C LEU A 12 9.75 38.88 -3.12
N LEU A 13 10.25 40.08 -2.79
CA LEU A 13 11.00 40.29 -1.52
C LEU A 13 10.08 40.08 -0.32
N HIS A 14 8.88 40.64 -0.35
CA HIS A 14 7.91 40.46 0.73
C HIS A 14 7.54 38.97 0.91
N GLU A 15 7.26 38.27 -0.19
CA GLU A 15 6.96 36.83 -0.16
C GLU A 15 8.12 36.01 0.38
N LYS A 16 9.35 36.34 -0.01
CA LYS A 16 10.56 35.74 0.52
C LYS A 16 10.66 35.92 2.04
N ASP A 17 10.48 37.12 2.54
CA ASP A 17 10.57 37.41 3.99
C ASP A 17 9.49 36.63 4.77
N MET A 18 8.28 36.57 4.25
CA MET A 18 7.20 35.76 4.83
C MET A 18 7.53 34.26 4.87
N LEU A 19 8.10 33.73 3.80
CA LEU A 19 8.48 32.31 3.73
C LEU A 19 9.64 32.00 4.67
N GLU A 20 10.63 32.90 4.78
CA GLU A 20 11.74 32.76 5.73
C GLU A 20 11.25 32.77 7.19
N GLN A 21 10.28 33.64 7.51
CA GLN A 21 9.69 33.64 8.84
C GLN A 21 8.94 32.32 9.13
N LYS A 22 8.09 31.88 8.22
CA LYS A 22 7.39 30.60 8.37
C LYS A 22 8.36 29.41 8.51
N PHE A 23 9.45 29.44 7.76
CA PHE A 23 10.48 28.40 7.86
C PHE A 23 11.14 28.39 9.26
N LYS A 24 11.48 29.56 9.80
CA LYS A 24 12.01 29.68 11.17
C LYS A 24 11.02 29.17 12.22
N GLU A 25 9.75 29.53 12.11
CA GLU A 25 8.69 29.04 13.01
C GLU A 25 8.57 27.49 12.99
N VAL A 26 8.75 26.86 11.82
CA VAL A 26 8.77 25.40 11.72
C VAL A 26 10.04 24.81 12.34
N GLN A 27 11.19 25.45 12.12
CA GLN A 27 12.45 25.00 12.72
C GLN A 27 12.41 25.07 14.26
N GLU A 28 11.83 26.14 14.83
CA GLU A 28 11.67 26.31 16.26
C GLU A 28 10.82 25.25 16.95
N LYS A 29 9.88 24.62 16.19
CA LYS A 29 9.10 23.48 16.67
C LYS A 29 9.95 22.24 16.95
N ASN A 30 11.20 22.20 16.49
CA ASN A 30 12.15 21.12 16.69
C ASN A 30 11.55 19.72 16.42
N LEU A 31 10.79 19.60 15.34
CA LEU A 31 10.09 18.37 14.97
C LEU A 31 11.11 17.29 14.59
N LYS A 32 11.01 16.14 15.22
CA LYS A 32 11.80 14.94 14.88
C LYS A 32 11.03 14.10 13.89
N LEU A 33 11.00 14.53 12.63
CA LEU A 33 10.30 13.83 11.55
C LEU A 33 11.31 13.00 10.75
N ASP A 34 10.96 11.73 10.52
CA ASP A 34 11.71 10.86 9.63
C ASP A 34 10.86 10.62 8.35
N MET A 35 11.33 11.14 7.24
CA MET A 35 10.72 10.99 5.92
C MET A 35 11.48 10.00 5.03
N SER A 36 12.47 9.31 5.56
CA SER A 36 13.31 8.40 4.78
C SER A 36 12.56 7.14 4.33
N ARG A 37 11.51 6.75 5.04
CA ARG A 37 10.65 5.62 4.71
C ARG A 37 9.21 5.86 5.18
N GLY A 38 8.24 5.42 4.36
CA GLY A 38 6.82 5.37 4.75
C GLY A 38 6.57 4.22 5.73
N LYS A 39 6.75 4.48 7.02
CA LYS A 39 6.45 3.52 8.10
C LYS A 39 5.23 4.00 8.88
N PRO A 40 4.26 3.12 9.16
CA PRO A 40 3.18 3.45 10.07
C PRO A 40 3.70 3.78 11.47
N SER A 41 3.08 4.73 12.14
CA SER A 41 3.37 5.03 13.56
C SER A 41 2.88 3.88 14.46
N THR A 42 3.40 3.80 15.68
CA THR A 42 2.94 2.83 16.68
C THR A 42 1.43 2.93 16.93
N ALA A 43 0.88 4.14 16.95
CA ALA A 43 -0.57 4.33 17.11
C ALA A 43 -1.38 3.72 15.96
N GLN A 44 -0.89 3.83 14.71
CA GLN A 44 -1.51 3.21 13.55
C GLN A 44 -1.40 1.68 13.59
N LEU A 45 -0.25 1.15 13.98
CA LEU A 45 -0.06 -0.31 14.13
C LEU A 45 -0.96 -0.90 15.22
N ASN A 46 -1.17 -0.17 16.32
CA ASN A 46 -2.04 -0.61 17.42
C ASN A 46 -3.52 -0.77 17.00
N LEU A 47 -3.97 -0.13 15.93
CA LEU A 47 -5.33 -0.32 15.41
C LEU A 47 -5.60 -1.77 14.97
N SER A 48 -4.58 -2.49 14.58
CA SER A 48 -4.70 -3.89 14.12
C SER A 48 -4.34 -4.93 15.19
N ASN A 49 -3.97 -4.53 16.42
CA ASN A 49 -3.57 -5.48 17.47
C ASN A 49 -4.64 -6.54 17.77
N GLY A 50 -5.93 -6.19 17.68
CA GLY A 50 -7.01 -7.16 17.87
C GLY A 50 -7.00 -8.33 16.90
N MET A 51 -6.29 -8.22 15.76
CA MET A 51 -6.13 -9.34 14.82
C MET A 51 -5.38 -10.52 15.44
N MET A 52 -4.51 -10.28 16.44
CA MET A 52 -3.74 -11.33 17.10
C MET A 52 -4.59 -12.24 17.95
N ASP A 53 -5.78 -11.80 18.34
CA ASP A 53 -6.68 -12.54 19.23
C ASP A 53 -7.83 -13.21 18.46
N VAL A 54 -7.92 -13.01 17.14
CA VAL A 54 -9.00 -13.55 16.30
C VAL A 54 -8.86 -15.05 16.10
N LEU A 55 -7.64 -15.56 15.98
CA LEU A 55 -7.36 -16.97 15.76
C LEU A 55 -6.73 -17.60 17.01
N ASN A 56 -7.37 -18.63 17.50
CA ASN A 56 -6.91 -19.44 18.64
C ASN A 56 -7.27 -20.92 18.43
N SER A 57 -6.99 -21.78 19.42
CA SER A 57 -7.25 -23.22 19.31
C SER A 57 -8.73 -23.59 19.11
N ASP A 58 -9.64 -22.72 19.46
CA ASP A 58 -11.10 -22.94 19.40
C ASP A 58 -11.73 -22.31 18.13
N SER A 59 -10.94 -21.62 17.31
CA SER A 59 -11.43 -20.97 16.09
C SER A 59 -11.77 -21.99 15.02
N ASP A 60 -12.84 -21.72 14.28
CA ASP A 60 -13.15 -22.46 13.06
C ASP A 60 -12.08 -22.16 12.00
N MET A 61 -11.45 -23.21 11.50
CA MET A 61 -10.38 -23.11 10.50
C MET A 61 -10.84 -23.54 9.10
N VAL A 62 -12.15 -23.74 8.92
CA VAL A 62 -12.73 -24.16 7.62
C VAL A 62 -13.34 -22.94 6.93
N CYS A 63 -12.88 -22.64 5.73
CA CYS A 63 -13.43 -21.54 4.92
C CYS A 63 -14.78 -21.91 4.26
N GLU A 64 -15.49 -20.94 3.68
CA GLU A 64 -16.77 -21.15 2.95
C GLU A 64 -16.69 -22.25 1.88
N ALA A 65 -15.54 -22.49 1.28
CA ALA A 65 -15.33 -23.57 0.31
C ALA A 65 -15.20 -24.96 0.95
N GLY A 66 -15.33 -25.08 2.27
CA GLY A 66 -15.21 -26.34 3.00
C GLY A 66 -13.76 -26.86 3.12
N VAL A 67 -12.77 -25.99 2.91
CA VAL A 67 -11.35 -26.34 2.98
C VAL A 67 -10.76 -25.90 4.32
N ASP A 68 -10.04 -26.78 4.95
CA ASP A 68 -9.29 -26.45 6.18
C ASP A 68 -8.09 -25.55 5.84
N CYS A 69 -8.14 -24.29 6.31
CA CYS A 69 -7.14 -23.27 6.01
C CYS A 69 -5.73 -23.58 6.55
N ARG A 70 -5.57 -24.61 7.38
CA ARG A 70 -4.28 -25.09 7.84
C ARG A 70 -3.60 -26.01 6.81
N ASN A 71 -4.31 -26.36 5.74
CA ASN A 71 -3.81 -27.21 4.66
C ASN A 71 -3.62 -26.40 3.36
N TYR A 72 -2.96 -27.00 2.39
CA TYR A 72 -2.82 -26.42 1.05
C TYR A 72 -3.99 -26.86 0.15
N GLY A 73 -4.15 -26.18 -1.03
CA GLY A 73 -5.11 -26.59 -2.05
C GLY A 73 -5.93 -25.47 -2.68
N ILE A 74 -5.97 -24.29 -2.06
CA ILE A 74 -6.59 -23.11 -2.67
C ILE A 74 -5.47 -22.20 -3.20
N MET A 75 -5.40 -22.07 -4.54
CA MET A 75 -4.28 -21.40 -5.20
C MET A 75 -4.49 -19.88 -5.33
N ASP A 76 -5.71 -19.41 -5.33
CA ASP A 76 -6.10 -18.02 -5.62
C ASP A 76 -6.60 -17.27 -4.38
N GLY A 77 -6.58 -17.90 -3.23
CA GLY A 77 -7.03 -17.36 -1.95
C GLY A 77 -8.42 -17.84 -1.54
N ILE A 78 -8.69 -17.85 -0.25
CA ILE A 78 -9.99 -18.26 0.30
C ILE A 78 -11.10 -17.29 -0.15
N PRO A 79 -12.34 -17.78 -0.35
CA PRO A 79 -13.44 -16.95 -0.86
C PRO A 79 -13.68 -15.68 -0.05
N GLU A 80 -13.64 -15.78 1.27
CA GLU A 80 -13.87 -14.65 2.18
C GLU A 80 -12.85 -13.53 1.98
N ALA A 81 -11.58 -13.88 1.84
CA ALA A 81 -10.52 -12.90 1.60
C ALA A 81 -10.62 -12.29 0.19
N ARG A 82 -10.99 -13.07 -0.81
CA ARG A 82 -11.19 -12.57 -2.18
C ARG A 82 -12.36 -11.61 -2.25
N LYS A 83 -13.50 -11.91 -1.61
CA LYS A 83 -14.63 -11.00 -1.50
C LYS A 83 -14.24 -9.68 -0.84
N LEU A 84 -13.58 -9.76 0.32
CA LEU A 84 -13.13 -8.57 1.05
C LEU A 84 -12.23 -7.67 0.19
N LEU A 85 -11.26 -8.25 -0.49
CA LEU A 85 -10.33 -7.50 -1.34
C LEU A 85 -10.99 -6.99 -2.62
N ALA A 86 -11.97 -7.70 -3.16
CA ALA A 86 -12.77 -7.26 -4.30
C ALA A 86 -13.56 -6.00 -3.97
N ASP A 87 -14.22 -5.99 -2.82
CA ASP A 87 -14.97 -4.83 -2.31
C ASP A 87 -14.04 -3.62 -2.06
N MET A 88 -12.90 -3.85 -1.42
CA MET A 88 -11.91 -2.79 -1.14
C MET A 88 -11.30 -2.19 -2.42
N SER A 89 -11.13 -2.99 -3.46
CA SER A 89 -10.46 -2.59 -4.70
C SER A 89 -11.43 -2.21 -5.82
N GLU A 90 -12.73 -2.32 -5.58
CA GLU A 90 -13.81 -2.07 -6.56
C GLU A 90 -13.63 -2.88 -7.87
N VAL A 91 -13.20 -4.13 -7.73
CA VAL A 91 -13.02 -5.05 -8.87
C VAL A 91 -13.82 -6.34 -8.64
N PRO A 92 -14.23 -7.04 -9.71
CA PRO A 92 -14.92 -8.33 -9.57
C PRO A 92 -14.06 -9.37 -8.83
N GLU A 93 -14.66 -10.15 -7.94
CA GLU A 93 -14.00 -11.20 -7.15
C GLU A 93 -13.15 -12.16 -7.99
N LYS A 94 -13.64 -12.53 -9.18
CA LYS A 94 -12.92 -13.40 -10.12
C LYS A 94 -11.60 -12.83 -10.62
N ASN A 95 -11.38 -11.51 -10.43
CA ASN A 95 -10.15 -10.82 -10.83
C ASN A 95 -9.18 -10.64 -9.64
N ILE A 96 -9.56 -11.17 -8.47
CA ILE A 96 -8.69 -11.16 -7.28
C ILE A 96 -7.92 -12.47 -7.22
N LEU A 97 -6.61 -12.34 -7.10
CA LEU A 97 -5.71 -13.45 -6.83
C LEU A 97 -4.84 -13.04 -5.63
N ILE A 98 -4.95 -13.83 -4.56
CA ILE A 98 -4.20 -13.57 -3.34
C ILE A 98 -2.89 -14.33 -3.40
N TYR A 99 -1.81 -13.59 -3.36
CA TYR A 99 -0.46 -14.11 -3.42
C TYR A 99 0.21 -14.06 -2.04
N GLY A 100 1.54 -14.20 -1.99
CA GLY A 100 2.29 -14.05 -0.76
C GLY A 100 2.39 -12.59 -0.29
N ASN A 101 2.92 -12.38 0.91
CA ASN A 101 3.09 -11.06 1.53
C ASN A 101 4.31 -10.27 1.03
N SER A 102 5.09 -10.81 0.12
CA SER A 102 6.26 -10.13 -0.46
C SER A 102 5.92 -9.51 -1.82
N SER A 103 5.46 -8.26 -1.82
CA SER A 103 5.10 -7.54 -3.04
C SER A 103 6.23 -7.43 -4.05
N LEU A 104 7.47 -7.26 -3.60
CA LEU A 104 8.64 -7.19 -4.49
C LEU A 104 8.87 -8.50 -5.25
N ASN A 105 8.69 -9.65 -4.60
CA ASN A 105 8.79 -10.94 -5.26
C ASN A 105 7.66 -11.14 -6.28
N VAL A 106 6.43 -10.74 -5.93
CA VAL A 106 5.28 -10.81 -6.83
C VAL A 106 5.51 -9.95 -8.08
N MET A 107 5.99 -8.72 -7.89
CA MET A 107 6.30 -7.79 -8.98
C MET A 107 7.38 -8.37 -9.90
N PHE A 108 8.48 -8.85 -9.32
CA PHE A 108 9.58 -9.47 -10.09
C PHE A 108 9.08 -10.68 -10.88
N ASP A 109 8.37 -11.60 -10.25
CA ASP A 109 7.87 -12.82 -10.88
C ASP A 109 6.92 -12.51 -12.03
N THR A 110 6.02 -11.55 -11.83
CA THR A 110 5.07 -11.09 -12.86
C THR A 110 5.80 -10.54 -14.09
N VAL A 111 6.76 -9.63 -13.88
CA VAL A 111 7.54 -9.02 -14.97
C VAL A 111 8.43 -10.05 -15.63
N ALA A 112 9.13 -10.89 -14.87
CA ALA A 112 10.01 -11.92 -15.40
C ALA A 112 9.24 -12.93 -16.28
N ARG A 113 8.04 -13.34 -15.87
CA ARG A 113 7.17 -14.22 -16.69
C ARG A 113 6.74 -13.53 -17.98
N ALA A 114 6.34 -12.26 -17.90
CA ALA A 114 5.96 -11.50 -19.10
C ALA A 114 7.12 -11.36 -20.08
N MET A 115 8.35 -11.14 -19.57
CA MET A 115 9.56 -11.03 -20.39
C MET A 115 9.96 -12.36 -21.06
N VAL A 116 9.81 -13.48 -20.36
CA VAL A 116 10.34 -14.78 -20.82
C VAL A 116 9.26 -15.64 -21.50
N MET A 117 8.03 -15.62 -20.99
CA MET A 117 6.96 -16.51 -21.43
C MET A 117 5.86 -15.81 -22.20
N GLY A 118 5.77 -14.47 -22.09
CA GLY A 118 4.63 -13.71 -22.55
C GLY A 118 3.43 -13.76 -21.60
N VAL A 119 2.40 -12.99 -21.91
CA VAL A 119 1.18 -12.86 -21.10
C VAL A 119 -0.02 -13.14 -21.99
N CYS A 120 -0.97 -13.93 -21.48
CA CYS A 120 -2.26 -14.22 -22.15
C CYS A 120 -2.11 -14.73 -23.60
N GLY A 121 -1.10 -15.55 -23.88
CA GLY A 121 -0.85 -16.12 -25.21
C GLY A 121 -0.15 -15.17 -26.18
N HIS A 122 0.27 -13.99 -25.74
CA HIS A 122 1.09 -13.09 -26.54
C HIS A 122 2.58 -13.44 -26.43
N THR A 123 3.35 -12.97 -27.42
CA THR A 123 4.81 -13.12 -27.44
C THR A 123 5.46 -12.49 -26.22
N PRO A 124 6.60 -13.04 -25.75
CA PRO A 124 7.39 -12.42 -24.71
C PRO A 124 7.73 -10.94 -25.00
N TRP A 125 7.89 -10.17 -23.96
CA TRP A 125 8.20 -8.74 -24.07
C TRP A 125 9.69 -8.48 -24.37
N GLY A 126 10.57 -9.47 -24.14
CA GLY A 126 12.00 -9.40 -24.37
C GLY A 126 12.47 -10.12 -25.63
#